data_7e9d9fd9d590b79785d94b6a1908e7ae
#
_entry.id   7e9d9fd9d590b79785d94b6a1908e7ae
#
_cell.length_a   1.000
_cell.length_b   1.000
_cell.length_c   1.000
_cell.angle_alpha   90.00
_cell.angle_beta   90.00
_cell.angle_gamma   90.00
#
_symmetry.space_group_name_H-M   'P 1'
#
loop_
_entity.id
_entity.type
_entity.pdbx_description
1 polymer ?
#
loop_
_entity_poly.entity_id
_entity_poly.type
_entity_poly.pdbx_seq_one_letter_code
_entity_poly.pdbx_strand_id
1 'polypeptide(L)'
;VLFCLAQETHVIEPAELEIVYSVKEQPHWDTYIFRCGRNVSQYFSQPALQRDKMLANDDPALFIIANERIKALDTPEEYAKKYPLSTGDNDIIYRNFEEGVLKTYSRVFGSKYLIVEDITIPEWTMYEDSTITVLGMECKKATTNFRGRYWEVWYTEEIPIS
;
A
#
# COMPACT_ATOMS: atom_id res chain seq x y z
N VAL A 1 -28.60 26.95 -5.70
CA VAL A 1 -28.33 26.29 -4.42
C VAL A 1 -27.10 25.46 -4.61
N LEU A 2 -25.97 25.92 -4.03
CA LEU A 2 -24.68 25.25 -4.11
C LEU A 2 -24.66 24.20 -2.98
N PHE A 3 -24.76 22.92 -3.32
CA PHE A 3 -24.49 21.85 -2.36
C PHE A 3 -22.97 21.70 -2.23
N CYS A 4 -22.42 22.29 -1.19
CA CYS A 4 -21.08 21.94 -0.72
C CYS A 4 -21.18 20.57 -0.03
N LEU A 5 -20.84 19.50 -0.74
CA LEU A 5 -20.62 18.19 -0.12
C LEU A 5 -19.28 18.30 0.63
N ALA A 6 -19.36 18.69 1.91
CA ALA A 6 -18.26 18.43 2.82
C ALA A 6 -18.06 16.92 2.83
N GLN A 7 -16.93 16.43 2.31
CA GLN A 7 -16.51 15.05 2.56
C GLN A 7 -16.19 15.00 4.06
N GLU A 8 -17.09 14.43 4.84
CA GLU A 8 -16.74 14.01 6.19
C GLU A 8 -15.61 13.00 6.06
N THR A 9 -14.46 13.37 6.60
CA THR A 9 -13.35 12.42 6.77
C THR A 9 -13.79 11.42 7.84
N HIS A 10 -14.36 10.32 7.42
CA HIS A 10 -14.73 9.24 8.32
C HIS A 10 -13.43 8.58 8.81
N VAL A 11 -13.02 8.93 10.02
CA VAL A 11 -11.99 8.17 10.74
C VAL A 11 -12.65 6.87 11.19
N ILE A 12 -12.30 5.77 10.54
CA ILE A 12 -12.91 4.47 10.81
C ILE A 12 -12.44 3.92 12.15
N GLU A 13 -11.13 3.89 12.35
CA GLU A 13 -10.47 3.60 13.63
C GLU A 13 -9.01 4.10 13.60
N PRO A 14 -8.38 4.36 14.76
CA PRO A 14 -6.95 4.72 14.79
C PRO A 14 -6.09 3.51 14.41
N ALA A 15 -4.99 3.76 13.71
CA ALA A 15 -3.98 2.74 13.48
C ALA A 15 -3.24 2.44 14.79
N GLU A 16 -3.14 1.16 15.15
CA GLU A 16 -2.35 0.67 16.30
C GLU A 16 -0.91 0.34 15.89
N LEU A 17 -0.70 0.00 14.61
CA LEU A 17 0.61 -0.28 14.04
C LEU A 17 0.77 0.38 12.67
N GLU A 18 1.95 0.94 12.43
CA GLU A 18 2.39 1.38 11.11
C GLU A 18 3.74 0.76 10.78
N ILE A 19 3.84 0.13 9.61
CA ILE A 19 5.08 -0.45 9.09
C ILE A 19 5.43 0.26 7.79
N VAL A 20 6.68 0.70 7.69
CA VAL A 20 7.22 1.36 6.50
C VAL A 20 8.13 0.38 5.77
N TYR A 21 7.83 0.10 4.50
CA TYR A 21 8.61 -0.76 3.62
C TYR A 21 9.36 0.08 2.61
N SER A 22 10.66 -0.20 2.44
CA SER A 22 11.44 0.29 1.31
C SER A 22 11.54 -0.82 0.27
N VAL A 23 10.91 -0.61 -0.88
CA VAL A 23 10.88 -1.57 -1.99
C VAL A 23 11.73 -1.05 -3.13
N LYS A 24 12.66 -1.87 -3.61
CA LYS A 24 13.49 -1.53 -4.75
C LYS A 24 12.74 -1.84 -6.03
N GLU A 25 12.20 -0.82 -6.67
CA GLU A 25 11.67 -0.89 -8.01
C GLU A 25 12.67 -0.22 -8.98
N GLN A 26 13.26 -1.01 -9.88
CA GLN A 26 14.28 -0.50 -10.80
C GLN A 26 13.76 0.69 -11.63
N PRO A 27 14.44 1.87 -11.64
CA PRO A 27 15.77 2.16 -11.09
C PRO A 27 15.78 2.81 -9.69
N HIS A 28 14.67 2.95 -9.00
CA HIS A 28 14.52 3.68 -7.73
C HIS A 28 13.97 2.83 -6.59
N TRP A 29 13.95 3.43 -5.41
CA TRP A 29 13.33 2.87 -4.22
C TRP A 29 12.00 3.56 -3.99
N ASP A 30 10.95 2.77 -3.79
CA ASP A 30 9.66 3.26 -3.37
C ASP A 30 9.39 2.97 -1.89
N THR A 31 8.59 3.83 -1.28
CA THR A 31 8.17 3.67 0.12
C THR A 31 6.70 3.28 0.16
N TYR A 32 6.44 2.12 0.75
CA TYR A 32 5.10 1.63 1.00
C TYR A 32 4.80 1.68 2.50
N ILE A 33 3.58 1.97 2.83
CA ILE A 33 3.09 2.05 4.21
C ILE A 33 1.97 1.04 4.39
N PHE A 34 2.10 0.22 5.42
CA PHE A 34 1.05 -0.62 5.94
C PHE A 34 0.61 -0.08 7.29
N ARG A 35 -0.68 0.16 7.44
CA ARG A 35 -1.32 0.56 8.68
C ARG A 35 -2.35 -0.48 9.06
N CYS A 36 -2.45 -0.82 10.33
CA CYS A 36 -3.54 -1.62 10.83
C CYS A 36 -4.01 -1.14 12.19
N GLY A 37 -5.30 -1.21 12.39
CA GLY A 37 -6.00 -1.16 13.66
C GLY A 37 -6.50 -2.56 13.98
N ARG A 38 -7.57 -2.67 14.80
CA ARG A 38 -8.15 -3.96 15.19
C ARG A 38 -8.90 -4.64 14.06
N ASN A 39 -9.74 -3.89 13.37
CA ASN A 39 -10.66 -4.42 12.37
C ASN A 39 -10.30 -4.01 10.95
N VAL A 40 -9.42 -3.04 10.78
CA VAL A 40 -9.08 -2.51 9.46
C VAL A 40 -7.59 -2.48 9.22
N SER A 41 -7.20 -2.68 7.97
CA SER A 41 -5.83 -2.42 7.54
C SER A 41 -5.81 -1.68 6.20
N GLN A 42 -4.74 -0.93 5.98
CA GLN A 42 -4.51 -0.17 4.76
C GLN A 42 -3.07 -0.35 4.30
N TYR A 43 -2.89 -0.57 3.00
CA TYR A 43 -1.57 -0.64 2.36
C TYR A 43 -1.56 0.28 1.14
N PHE A 44 -0.51 1.11 1.01
CA PHE A 44 -0.40 2.07 -0.08
C PHE A 44 1.04 2.53 -0.30
N SER A 45 1.32 2.96 -1.53
CA SER A 45 2.55 3.69 -1.87
C SER A 45 2.46 5.12 -1.36
N GLN A 46 3.46 5.58 -0.59
CA GLN A 46 3.52 6.94 -0.07
C GLN A 46 3.62 7.99 -1.20
N PRO A 47 4.47 7.81 -2.22
CA PRO A 47 4.50 8.72 -3.37
C PRO A 47 3.19 8.77 -4.14
N ALA A 48 2.50 7.62 -4.31
CA ALA A 48 1.20 7.58 -4.98
C ALA A 48 0.14 8.38 -4.21
N LEU A 49 0.08 8.23 -2.89
CA LEU A 49 -0.83 9.00 -2.04
C LEU A 49 -0.54 10.50 -2.10
N GLN A 50 0.73 10.90 -2.09
CA GLN A 50 1.12 12.32 -2.22
C GLN A 50 0.66 12.89 -3.56
N ARG A 51 0.90 12.18 -4.65
CA ARG A 51 0.44 12.59 -5.98
C ARG A 51 -1.08 12.73 -6.05
N ASP A 52 -1.82 11.79 -5.48
CA ASP A 52 -3.28 11.84 -5.46
C ASP A 52 -3.82 13.03 -4.66
N LYS A 53 -3.17 13.39 -3.55
CA LYS A 53 -3.48 14.62 -2.80
C LYS A 53 -3.19 15.89 -3.61
N MET A 54 -2.07 15.95 -4.31
CA MET A 54 -1.73 17.06 -5.19
C MET A 54 -2.76 17.21 -6.32
N LEU A 55 -3.15 16.09 -6.96
CA LEU A 55 -4.19 16.07 -7.99
C LEU A 55 -5.57 16.54 -7.46
N ALA A 56 -5.92 16.13 -6.24
CA ALA A 56 -7.19 16.51 -5.63
C ALA A 56 -7.26 17.99 -5.26
N ASN A 57 -6.10 18.63 -5.03
CA ASN A 57 -5.99 20.04 -4.66
C ASN A 57 -5.61 20.94 -5.84
N ASP A 58 -5.61 20.44 -7.08
CA ASP A 58 -5.15 21.16 -8.28
C ASP A 58 -3.78 21.83 -8.07
N ASP A 59 -2.86 21.13 -7.40
CA ASP A 59 -1.56 21.67 -7.01
C ASP A 59 -0.70 22.04 -8.24
N PRO A 60 -0.33 23.30 -8.42
CA PRO A 60 0.47 23.75 -9.57
C PRO A 60 1.83 23.05 -9.67
N ALA A 61 2.35 22.50 -8.58
CA ALA A 61 3.59 21.74 -8.59
C ALA A 61 3.50 20.47 -9.47
N LEU A 62 2.32 19.88 -9.65
CA LEU A 62 2.12 18.76 -10.58
C LEU A 62 2.39 19.17 -12.03
N PHE A 63 2.00 20.36 -12.42
CA PHE A 63 2.25 20.86 -13.77
C PHE A 63 3.75 21.09 -14.00
N ILE A 64 4.44 21.61 -13.00
CA ILE A 64 5.91 21.77 -13.02
C ILE A 64 6.59 20.41 -13.17
N ILE A 65 6.19 19.44 -12.35
CA ILE A 65 6.74 18.08 -12.39
C ILE A 65 6.49 17.42 -13.75
N ALA A 66 5.28 17.57 -14.31
CA ALA A 66 4.96 17.02 -15.62
C ALA A 66 5.82 17.65 -16.75
N ASN A 67 6.00 18.97 -16.72
CA ASN A 67 6.84 19.66 -17.69
C ASN A 67 8.32 19.30 -17.57
N GLU A 68 8.83 19.19 -16.36
CA GLU A 68 10.21 18.75 -16.13
C GLU A 68 10.41 17.30 -16.58
N ARG A 69 9.40 16.43 -16.42
CA ARG A 69 9.42 15.06 -16.93
C ARG A 69 9.52 15.00 -18.45
N ILE A 70 8.79 15.86 -19.16
CA ILE A 70 8.87 15.94 -20.62
C ILE A 70 10.26 16.39 -21.06
N LYS A 71 10.85 17.37 -20.37
CA LYS A 71 12.20 17.86 -20.66
C LYS A 71 13.29 16.83 -20.34
N ALA A 72 13.06 15.94 -19.40
CA ALA A 72 14.03 14.95 -18.94
C ALA A 72 13.91 13.58 -19.65
N LEU A 73 13.20 13.50 -20.78
CA LEU A 73 13.09 12.27 -21.57
C LEU A 73 14.46 11.73 -22.02
N ASP A 74 15.44 12.62 -22.18
CA ASP A 74 16.80 12.27 -22.59
C ASP A 74 17.71 11.85 -21.40
N THR A 75 17.28 12.10 -20.15
CA THR A 75 18.00 11.77 -18.92
C THR A 75 17.08 11.16 -17.84
N PRO A 76 16.52 9.96 -18.09
CA PRO A 76 15.53 9.36 -17.19
C PRO A 76 16.04 9.11 -15.77
N GLU A 77 17.33 8.78 -15.61
CA GLU A 77 17.95 8.49 -14.32
C GLU A 77 18.10 9.74 -13.44
N GLU A 78 18.48 10.88 -14.03
CA GLU A 78 18.58 12.16 -13.31
C GLU A 78 17.20 12.65 -12.89
N TYR A 79 16.21 12.47 -13.77
CA TYR A 79 14.83 12.80 -13.46
C TYR A 79 14.30 11.97 -12.27
N ALA A 80 14.53 10.66 -12.27
CA ALA A 80 14.08 9.77 -11.20
C ALA A 80 14.69 10.11 -9.83
N LYS A 81 15.95 10.62 -9.82
CA LYS A 81 16.59 11.11 -8.58
C LYS A 81 15.98 12.42 -8.07
N LYS A 82 15.64 13.31 -8.99
CA LYS A 82 15.12 14.65 -8.63
C LYS A 82 13.64 14.62 -8.25
N TYR A 83 12.87 13.73 -8.88
CA TYR A 83 11.43 13.60 -8.69
C TYR A 83 11.05 12.13 -8.46
N PRO A 84 11.24 11.63 -7.25
CA PRO A 84 10.96 10.23 -6.90
C PRO A 84 9.46 9.96 -6.75
N LEU A 85 8.64 10.60 -7.61
CA LEU A 85 7.23 10.24 -7.70
C LEU A 85 7.13 8.90 -8.41
N SER A 86 6.80 7.88 -7.65
CA SER A 86 6.64 6.52 -8.11
C SER A 86 5.86 6.42 -9.41
N THR A 87 6.40 5.64 -10.34
CA THR A 87 5.65 5.06 -11.45
C THR A 87 5.12 3.68 -11.11
N GLY A 88 5.37 3.21 -9.88
CA GLY A 88 4.99 1.91 -9.37
C GLY A 88 3.50 1.79 -9.07
N ASP A 89 3.17 0.80 -8.31
CA ASP A 89 1.79 0.46 -7.95
C ASP A 89 1.08 1.64 -7.29
N ASN A 90 -0.05 2.03 -7.89
CA ASN A 90 -0.87 3.16 -7.43
C ASN A 90 -2.06 2.69 -6.60
N ASP A 91 -2.11 1.40 -6.31
CA ASP A 91 -3.23 0.82 -5.60
C ASP A 91 -3.18 1.19 -4.11
N ILE A 92 -4.33 1.58 -3.60
CA ILE A 92 -4.57 1.69 -2.16
C ILE A 92 -5.45 0.52 -1.79
N ILE A 93 -4.91 -0.40 -1.01
CA ILE A 93 -5.61 -1.59 -0.57
C ILE A 93 -6.14 -1.33 0.84
N TYR A 94 -7.43 -1.50 1.03
CA TYR A 94 -8.12 -1.36 2.29
C TYR A 94 -8.84 -2.66 2.62
N ARG A 95 -8.63 -3.20 3.82
CA ARG A 95 -9.33 -4.37 4.34
C ARG A 95 -10.16 -3.98 5.54
N ASN A 96 -11.38 -4.46 5.58
CA ASN A 96 -12.24 -4.39 6.76
C ASN A 96 -12.63 -5.83 7.14
N PHE A 97 -12.06 -6.32 8.23
CA PHE A 97 -12.27 -7.69 8.68
C PHE A 97 -13.65 -7.88 9.30
N GLU A 98 -14.24 -6.83 9.90
CA GLU A 98 -15.59 -6.87 10.47
C GLU A 98 -16.66 -6.97 9.36
N GLU A 99 -16.50 -6.20 8.30
CA GLU A 99 -17.38 -6.25 7.12
C GLU A 99 -17.05 -7.43 6.18
N GLY A 100 -15.89 -8.06 6.32
CA GLY A 100 -15.43 -9.13 5.45
C GLY A 100 -15.06 -8.66 4.05
N VAL A 101 -14.70 -7.38 3.86
CA VAL A 101 -14.46 -6.79 2.53
C VAL A 101 -13.04 -6.30 2.32
N LEU A 102 -12.54 -6.51 1.11
CA LEU A 102 -11.32 -5.94 0.56
C LEU A 102 -11.70 -4.91 -0.51
N LYS A 103 -11.21 -3.68 -0.36
CA LYS A 103 -11.41 -2.60 -1.32
C LYS A 103 -10.05 -2.19 -1.91
N THR A 104 -9.92 -2.25 -3.23
CA THR A 104 -8.74 -1.77 -3.93
C THR A 104 -9.11 -0.53 -4.73
N TYR A 105 -8.54 0.60 -4.35
CA TYR A 105 -8.64 1.85 -5.09
C TYR A 105 -7.47 1.90 -6.06
N SER A 106 -7.77 1.80 -7.36
CA SER A 106 -6.78 1.77 -8.42
C SER A 106 -6.96 2.91 -9.40
N ARG A 107 -5.90 3.21 -10.16
CA ARG A 107 -5.95 4.20 -11.23
C ARG A 107 -5.31 3.62 -12.49
N VAL A 108 -6.09 3.55 -13.56
CA VAL A 108 -5.63 3.06 -14.86
C VAL A 108 -5.87 4.16 -15.90
N PHE A 109 -4.83 4.60 -16.58
CA PHE A 109 -4.88 5.68 -17.59
C PHE A 109 -5.64 6.95 -17.13
N GLY A 110 -5.45 7.34 -15.86
CA GLY A 110 -6.09 8.52 -15.30
C GLY A 110 -7.51 8.30 -14.73
N SER A 111 -8.17 7.21 -15.08
CA SER A 111 -9.47 6.84 -14.52
C SER A 111 -9.32 6.12 -13.19
N LYS A 112 -10.21 6.46 -12.25
CA LYS A 112 -10.23 5.84 -10.91
C LYS A 112 -11.18 4.64 -10.93
N TYR A 113 -10.77 3.55 -10.31
CA TYR A 113 -11.53 2.32 -10.15
C TYR A 113 -11.58 1.92 -8.69
N LEU A 114 -12.72 1.42 -8.27
CA LEU A 114 -12.91 0.76 -6.99
C LEU A 114 -13.26 -0.71 -7.27
N ILE A 115 -12.41 -1.61 -6.81
CA ILE A 115 -12.65 -3.05 -6.83
C ILE A 115 -13.04 -3.46 -5.42
N VAL A 116 -14.14 -4.16 -5.29
CA VAL A 116 -14.63 -4.68 -4.00
C VAL A 116 -14.71 -6.18 -4.10
N GLU A 117 -14.05 -6.87 -3.17
CA GLU A 117 -13.99 -8.32 -3.09
C GLU A 117 -14.27 -8.77 -1.65
N ASP A 118 -14.76 -10.00 -1.50
CA ASP A 118 -14.82 -10.63 -0.18
C ASP A 118 -13.40 -11.00 0.28
N ILE A 119 -13.13 -10.82 1.57
CA ILE A 119 -11.88 -11.27 2.16
C ILE A 119 -11.85 -12.79 2.14
N THR A 120 -10.88 -13.35 1.44
CA THR A 120 -10.59 -14.78 1.48
C THR A 120 -9.35 -14.98 2.36
N ILE A 121 -9.52 -15.71 3.45
CA ILE A 121 -8.43 -16.06 4.38
C ILE A 121 -7.86 -17.40 3.92
N PRO A 122 -6.55 -17.49 3.58
CA PRO A 122 -5.90 -18.75 3.26
C PRO A 122 -5.88 -19.70 4.48
N GLU A 123 -6.05 -20.99 4.22
CA GLU A 123 -5.80 -22.01 5.23
C GLU A 123 -4.29 -22.25 5.34
N TRP A 124 -3.72 -21.97 6.51
CA TRP A 124 -2.28 -22.12 6.76
C TRP A 124 -1.97 -23.43 7.44
N THR A 125 -0.93 -24.11 6.96
CA THR A 125 -0.27 -25.22 7.67
C THR A 125 0.85 -24.64 8.52
N MET A 126 0.75 -24.77 9.84
CA MET A 126 1.69 -24.23 10.81
C MET A 126 2.77 -25.27 11.15
N TYR A 127 4.02 -24.84 11.31
CA TYR A 127 5.17 -25.67 11.68
C TYR A 127 5.80 -25.14 12.97
N GLU A 128 5.38 -25.70 14.10
CA GLU A 128 5.79 -25.24 15.44
C GLU A 128 7.28 -25.43 15.71
N ASP A 129 7.88 -26.49 15.13
CA ASP A 129 9.30 -26.84 15.33
C ASP A 129 10.24 -26.10 14.35
N SER A 130 9.70 -25.32 13.40
CA SER A 130 10.50 -24.58 12.44
C SER A 130 10.52 -23.12 12.83
N THR A 131 11.62 -22.68 13.47
CA THR A 131 11.78 -21.31 13.95
C THR A 131 13.00 -20.62 13.37
N ILE A 132 12.92 -19.31 13.18
CA ILE A 132 14.04 -18.42 12.87
C ILE A 132 13.92 -17.14 13.70
N THR A 133 15.01 -16.41 13.87
CA THR A 133 14.97 -15.09 14.50
C THR A 133 15.04 -14.00 13.42
N VAL A 134 14.04 -13.12 13.39
CA VAL A 134 13.99 -11.96 12.49
C VAL A 134 13.86 -10.70 13.34
N LEU A 135 14.78 -9.76 13.19
CA LEU A 135 14.83 -8.51 13.96
C LEU A 135 14.73 -8.70 15.49
N GLY A 136 15.26 -9.81 16.00
CA GLY A 136 15.22 -10.13 17.43
C GLY A 136 13.96 -10.85 17.91
N MET A 137 12.98 -11.05 17.05
CA MET A 137 11.73 -11.76 17.35
C MET A 137 11.82 -13.21 16.87
N GLU A 138 11.29 -14.15 17.64
CA GLU A 138 11.12 -15.53 17.20
C GLU A 138 9.96 -15.62 16.19
N CYS A 139 10.24 -16.21 15.04
CA CYS A 139 9.26 -16.41 13.98
C CYS A 139 9.10 -17.88 13.67
N LYS A 140 7.88 -18.34 13.50
CA LYS A 140 7.49 -19.69 13.13
C LYS A 140 7.16 -19.76 11.64
N LYS A 141 7.37 -20.92 11.04
CA LYS A 141 7.06 -21.18 9.64
C LYS A 141 5.58 -21.50 9.44
N ALA A 142 4.98 -20.95 8.38
CA ALA A 142 3.68 -21.38 7.88
C ALA A 142 3.68 -21.46 6.35
N THR A 143 2.85 -22.36 5.79
CA THR A 143 2.71 -22.54 4.35
C THR A 143 1.26 -22.65 3.94
N THR A 144 0.97 -22.25 2.70
CA THR A 144 -0.34 -22.43 2.09
C THR A 144 -0.27 -22.50 0.56
N ASN A 145 -1.28 -23.10 -0.05
CA ASN A 145 -1.53 -22.96 -1.49
C ASN A 145 -2.73 -22.01 -1.66
N PHE A 146 -2.48 -20.83 -2.20
CA PHE A 146 -3.50 -19.81 -2.35
C PHE A 146 -3.43 -19.16 -3.73
N ARG A 147 -4.56 -19.07 -4.41
CA ARG A 147 -4.70 -18.48 -5.77
C ARG A 147 -3.68 -19.04 -6.77
N GLY A 148 -3.47 -20.37 -6.74
CA GLY A 148 -2.57 -21.07 -7.67
C GLY A 148 -1.08 -20.90 -7.39
N ARG A 149 -0.70 -20.36 -6.24
CA ARG A 149 0.69 -20.18 -5.81
C ARG A 149 0.93 -20.86 -4.47
N TYR A 150 2.13 -21.43 -4.32
CA TYR A 150 2.63 -21.88 -3.03
C TYR A 150 3.26 -20.71 -2.30
N TRP A 151 2.85 -20.53 -1.03
CA TRP A 151 3.36 -19.49 -0.14
C TRP A 151 4.05 -20.13 1.04
N GLU A 152 5.21 -19.64 1.38
CA GLU A 152 5.94 -19.94 2.60
C GLU A 152 6.23 -18.62 3.31
N VAL A 153 5.86 -18.53 4.59
CA VAL A 153 6.03 -17.31 5.38
C VAL A 153 6.60 -17.64 6.75
N TRP A 154 7.22 -16.65 7.35
CA TRP A 154 7.64 -16.66 8.75
C TRP A 154 6.84 -15.60 9.47
N TYR A 155 6.11 -15.99 10.52
CA TYR A 155 5.24 -15.11 11.29
C TYR A 155 5.64 -15.11 12.76
N THR A 156 5.30 -14.05 13.48
CA THR A 156 5.49 -13.94 14.92
C THR A 156 4.20 -13.50 15.60
N GLU A 157 3.97 -13.99 16.80
CA GLU A 157 2.88 -13.56 17.66
C GLU A 157 3.32 -12.45 18.65
N GLU A 158 4.60 -12.06 18.62
CA GLU A 158 5.15 -11.00 19.49
C GLU A 158 4.65 -9.60 19.09
N ILE A 159 4.21 -9.44 17.84
CA ILE A 159 3.61 -8.18 17.38
C ILE A 159 2.10 -8.25 17.65
N PRO A 160 1.58 -7.38 18.54
CA PRO A 160 0.17 -7.42 18.91
C PRO A 160 -0.70 -6.83 17.79
N ILE A 161 -0.93 -7.60 16.75
CA ILE A 161 -1.91 -7.30 15.71
C ILE A 161 -2.96 -8.40 15.82
N SER A 162 -4.15 -8.04 16.19
CA SER A 162 -5.29 -8.94 16.25
C SER A 162 -6.07 -8.95 14.96
#